data_708f25d49d3373fcc300ead283ba0c5d
#
_entry.id   708f25d49d3373fcc300ead283ba0c5d
#
_cell.length_a   1.000
_cell.length_b   1.000
_cell.length_c   1.000
_cell.angle_alpha   90.00
_cell.angle_beta   90.00
_cell.angle_gamma   90.00
#
_symmetry.space_group_name_H-M   'P 1'
#
loop_
_entity.id
_entity.type
_entity.pdbx_description
1 polymer ?
#
loop_
_entity_poly.entity_id
_entity_poly.type
_entity_poly.pdbx_seq_one_letter_code
_entity_poly.pdbx_strand_id
1 'polypeptide(L)'
;MKNMTIKEIKSLVDKMSKDDPLMKRLHQDKRKGVQKIIENYNRNQQRLEKEKEDFAILTVFEKKLYGEGFSLIAGIDEVGRGPLAGPVVAAAVILPQDFYLAGLNDSKKLSESKRNEYFDVIREEAHSIGIGMIEADEIDSINIYEATKKAMLHAIANLDYQPDYLLIDAMKLQTPYPQESIIKGDSRSISIAAASIIAKVTRDKLMKDYAVKYPGYGFEQNAGYGTREHLDGLSEKGVTPIHRRSFAPVKDCDLK
;
A
#
# COMPACT_ATOMS: atom_id res chain seq x y z
N MET A 1 29.74 -33.77 -11.74
CA MET A 1 28.80 -33.42 -10.62
C MET A 1 28.97 -34.31 -9.38
N LYS A 2 29.33 -35.62 -9.55
CA LYS A 2 29.53 -36.51 -8.37
C LYS A 2 30.56 -35.98 -7.35
N ASN A 3 31.49 -35.14 -7.76
CA ASN A 3 32.58 -34.60 -6.92
C ASN A 3 32.29 -33.16 -6.38
N MET A 4 31.16 -32.55 -6.73
CA MET A 4 30.84 -31.23 -6.22
C MET A 4 30.18 -31.32 -4.84
N THR A 5 30.60 -30.43 -3.94
CA THR A 5 29.99 -30.28 -2.63
C THR A 5 28.58 -29.63 -2.75
N ILE A 6 27.73 -29.83 -1.76
CA ILE A 6 26.38 -29.21 -1.71
C ILE A 6 26.46 -27.67 -1.75
N LYS A 7 27.52 -27.10 -1.14
CA LYS A 7 27.74 -25.63 -1.14
C LYS A 7 28.06 -25.11 -2.54
N GLU A 8 28.89 -25.81 -3.29
CA GLU A 8 29.22 -25.45 -4.68
C GLU A 8 28.01 -25.59 -5.59
N ILE A 9 27.21 -26.64 -5.42
CA ILE A 9 25.96 -26.83 -6.18
C ILE A 9 24.97 -25.70 -5.89
N LYS A 10 24.80 -25.27 -4.62
CA LYS A 10 23.95 -24.15 -4.28
C LYS A 10 24.39 -22.87 -4.99
N SER A 11 25.69 -22.52 -4.89
CA SER A 11 26.23 -21.34 -5.56
C SER A 11 26.08 -21.36 -7.09
N LEU A 12 26.10 -22.56 -7.67
CA LEU A 12 25.89 -22.76 -9.10
C LEU A 12 24.42 -22.56 -9.47
N VAL A 13 23.49 -23.20 -8.73
CA VAL A 13 22.04 -23.12 -8.95
C VAL A 13 21.52 -21.69 -8.77
N ASP A 14 22.05 -20.91 -7.82
CA ASP A 14 21.68 -19.51 -7.59
C ASP A 14 21.98 -18.60 -8.80
N LYS A 15 22.86 -19.04 -9.72
CA LYS A 15 23.25 -18.30 -10.93
C LYS A 15 22.65 -18.86 -12.23
N MET A 16 21.92 -19.96 -12.14
CA MET A 16 21.39 -20.68 -13.31
C MET A 16 20.04 -20.14 -13.76
N SER A 17 19.79 -20.20 -15.06
CA SER A 17 18.44 -20.05 -15.62
C SER A 17 17.66 -21.36 -15.51
N LYS A 18 16.32 -21.26 -15.60
CA LYS A 18 15.40 -22.42 -15.57
C LYS A 18 15.71 -23.44 -16.68
N ASP A 19 16.15 -22.97 -17.84
CA ASP A 19 16.39 -23.78 -19.04
C ASP A 19 17.83 -24.31 -19.12
N ASP A 20 18.64 -24.10 -18.11
CA ASP A 20 20.03 -24.58 -18.10
C ASP A 20 20.08 -26.12 -18.19
N PRO A 21 20.82 -26.70 -19.15
CA PRO A 21 20.91 -28.13 -19.30
C PRO A 21 21.42 -28.88 -18.05
N LEU A 22 22.16 -28.19 -17.18
CA LEU A 22 22.62 -28.73 -15.91
C LEU A 22 21.48 -28.94 -14.90
N MET A 23 20.40 -28.15 -14.96
CA MET A 23 19.22 -28.33 -14.09
C MET A 23 18.62 -29.74 -14.29
N LYS A 24 18.51 -30.23 -15.52
CA LYS A 24 18.00 -31.58 -15.80
C LYS A 24 18.88 -32.69 -15.15
N ARG A 25 20.19 -32.45 -15.08
CA ARG A 25 21.12 -33.39 -14.43
C ARG A 25 21.05 -33.32 -12.91
N LEU A 26 20.81 -32.11 -12.34
CA LEU A 26 20.65 -31.91 -10.91
C LEU A 26 19.35 -32.54 -10.40
N HIS A 27 18.28 -32.53 -11.19
CA HIS A 27 17.04 -33.23 -10.87
C HIS A 27 17.19 -34.74 -10.69
N GLN A 28 18.20 -35.34 -11.35
CA GLN A 28 18.51 -36.78 -11.24
C GLN A 28 19.46 -37.10 -10.07
N ASP A 29 19.98 -36.09 -9.37
CA ASP A 29 20.88 -36.28 -8.23
C ASP A 29 20.13 -36.74 -7.00
N LYS A 30 20.40 -37.93 -6.47
CA LYS A 30 19.70 -38.57 -5.35
C LYS A 30 20.10 -38.02 -3.97
N ARG A 31 21.10 -37.16 -3.89
CA ARG A 31 21.56 -36.57 -2.61
C ARG A 31 20.47 -35.66 -2.04
N LYS A 32 20.00 -35.93 -0.81
CA LYS A 32 18.94 -35.16 -0.13
C LYS A 32 19.21 -33.64 -0.11
N GLY A 33 20.50 -33.26 0.08
CA GLY A 33 20.89 -31.84 0.08
C GLY A 33 20.72 -31.18 -1.28
N VAL A 34 20.94 -31.90 -2.40
CA VAL A 34 20.75 -31.40 -3.76
C VAL A 34 19.25 -31.28 -4.07
N GLN A 35 18.47 -32.30 -3.73
CA GLN A 35 17.03 -32.27 -3.91
C GLN A 35 16.38 -31.06 -3.19
N LYS A 36 16.79 -30.77 -1.95
CA LYS A 36 16.31 -29.60 -1.21
C LYS A 36 16.68 -28.26 -1.87
N ILE A 37 17.90 -28.18 -2.49
CA ILE A 37 18.30 -26.97 -3.24
C ILE A 37 17.40 -26.78 -4.46
N ILE A 38 17.13 -27.87 -5.20
CA ILE A 38 16.26 -27.82 -6.39
C ILE A 38 14.82 -27.46 -6.04
N GLU A 39 14.27 -28.07 -4.98
CA GLU A 39 12.92 -27.72 -4.48
C GLU A 39 12.82 -26.24 -4.12
N ASN A 40 13.80 -25.70 -3.41
CA ASN A 40 13.84 -24.29 -3.06
C ASN A 40 13.97 -23.39 -4.30
N TYR A 41 14.80 -23.78 -5.26
CA TYR A 41 14.94 -23.06 -6.54
C TYR A 41 13.62 -23.04 -7.31
N ASN A 42 12.97 -24.21 -7.48
CA ASN A 42 11.69 -24.30 -8.18
C ASN A 42 10.59 -23.47 -7.50
N ARG A 43 10.53 -23.50 -6.15
CA ARG A 43 9.60 -22.68 -5.39
C ARG A 43 9.86 -21.19 -5.59
N ASN A 44 11.14 -20.80 -5.64
CA ASN A 44 11.51 -19.40 -5.87
C ASN A 44 11.15 -18.96 -7.30
N GLN A 45 11.39 -19.81 -8.31
CA GLN A 45 11.00 -19.52 -9.70
C GLN A 45 9.49 -19.39 -9.86
N GLN A 46 8.70 -20.28 -9.26
CA GLN A 46 7.25 -20.20 -9.27
C GLN A 46 6.75 -18.91 -8.60
N ARG A 47 7.38 -18.49 -7.50
CA ARG A 47 7.06 -17.22 -6.85
C ARG A 47 7.32 -16.03 -7.76
N LEU A 48 8.50 -15.99 -8.41
CA LEU A 48 8.87 -14.91 -9.33
C LEU A 48 7.96 -14.86 -10.58
N GLU A 49 7.57 -16.01 -11.12
CA GLU A 49 6.62 -16.09 -12.23
C GLU A 49 5.25 -15.52 -11.80
N LYS A 50 4.76 -15.93 -10.63
CA LYS A 50 3.51 -15.41 -10.08
C LYS A 50 3.56 -13.89 -9.83
N GLU A 51 4.64 -13.39 -9.24
CA GLU A 51 4.84 -11.95 -9.02
C GLU A 51 4.79 -11.16 -10.34
N LYS A 52 5.34 -11.72 -11.43
CA LYS A 52 5.25 -11.10 -12.76
C LYS A 52 3.83 -11.13 -13.34
N GLU A 53 3.11 -12.23 -13.17
CA GLU A 53 1.71 -12.36 -13.58
C GLU A 53 0.81 -11.38 -12.81
N ASP A 54 0.96 -11.33 -11.48
CA ASP A 54 0.23 -10.41 -10.61
C ASP A 54 0.52 -8.95 -10.99
N PHE A 55 1.78 -8.62 -11.29
CA PHE A 55 2.17 -7.29 -11.75
C PHE A 55 1.57 -6.95 -13.13
N ALA A 56 1.51 -7.91 -14.05
CA ALA A 56 0.88 -7.70 -15.35
C ALA A 56 -0.61 -7.36 -15.23
N ILE A 57 -1.30 -7.98 -14.26
CA ILE A 57 -2.71 -7.68 -13.94
C ILE A 57 -2.86 -6.26 -13.39
N LEU A 58 -1.97 -5.84 -12.48
CA LEU A 58 -1.98 -4.50 -11.88
C LEU A 58 -1.78 -3.37 -12.89
N THR A 59 -1.16 -3.63 -14.05
CA THR A 59 -0.84 -2.61 -15.05
C THR A 59 -1.86 -2.52 -16.19
N VAL A 60 -2.97 -3.26 -16.13
CA VAL A 60 -3.95 -3.33 -17.22
C VAL A 60 -4.61 -1.99 -17.50
N PHE A 61 -5.02 -1.25 -16.46
CA PHE A 61 -5.69 0.04 -16.62
C PHE A 61 -4.75 1.09 -17.18
N GLU A 62 -3.55 1.19 -16.62
CA GLU A 62 -2.55 2.15 -17.06
C GLU A 62 -2.13 1.88 -18.51
N LYS A 63 -1.87 0.62 -18.87
CA LYS A 63 -1.51 0.25 -20.26
C LYS A 63 -2.61 0.59 -21.27
N LYS A 64 -3.87 0.39 -20.90
CA LYS A 64 -5.01 0.79 -21.72
C LYS A 64 -5.01 2.30 -21.95
N LEU A 65 -4.89 3.08 -20.86
CA LEU A 65 -4.90 4.54 -20.92
C LEU A 65 -3.69 5.12 -21.69
N TYR A 66 -2.50 4.55 -21.52
CA TYR A 66 -1.33 4.91 -22.33
C TYR A 66 -1.58 4.64 -23.83
N GLY A 67 -2.27 3.52 -24.16
CA GLY A 67 -2.68 3.22 -25.54
C GLY A 67 -3.73 4.19 -26.10
N GLU A 68 -4.49 4.87 -25.25
CA GLU A 68 -5.47 5.91 -25.60
C GLU A 68 -4.83 7.31 -25.67
N GLY A 69 -3.53 7.45 -25.35
CA GLY A 69 -2.74 8.68 -25.46
C GLY A 69 -2.62 9.51 -24.18
N PHE A 70 -3.14 9.01 -23.05
CA PHE A 70 -2.87 9.62 -21.74
C PHE A 70 -1.43 9.33 -21.30
N SER A 71 -0.81 10.20 -20.51
CA SER A 71 0.59 10.07 -20.11
C SER A 71 0.83 10.30 -18.60
N LEU A 72 0.02 11.17 -17.97
CA LEU A 72 0.12 11.51 -16.54
C LEU A 72 -1.09 10.94 -15.78
N ILE A 73 -1.09 9.62 -15.58
CA ILE A 73 -2.17 8.91 -14.91
C ILE A 73 -1.93 8.94 -13.41
N ALA A 74 -2.82 9.56 -12.63
CA ALA A 74 -2.76 9.56 -11.19
C ALA A 74 -3.64 8.46 -10.59
N GLY A 75 -3.05 7.58 -9.79
CA GLY A 75 -3.78 6.67 -8.91
C GLY A 75 -4.07 7.32 -7.57
N ILE A 76 -5.28 7.14 -7.03
CA ILE A 76 -5.75 7.78 -5.80
C ILE A 76 -6.36 6.74 -4.87
N ASP A 77 -5.91 6.75 -3.61
CA ASP A 77 -6.46 5.91 -2.54
C ASP A 77 -6.47 6.66 -1.20
N GLU A 78 -7.24 6.17 -0.23
CA GLU A 78 -7.33 6.73 1.12
C GLU A 78 -7.11 5.68 2.21
N VAL A 79 -6.80 6.17 3.39
CA VAL A 79 -6.71 5.38 4.62
C VAL A 79 -7.27 6.15 5.81
N GLY A 80 -7.79 5.43 6.79
CA GLY A 80 -8.22 6.06 8.04
C GLY A 80 -9.68 6.47 8.07
N ARG A 81 -10.58 5.86 7.28
CA ARG A 81 -12.02 6.13 7.35
C ARG A 81 -12.68 5.57 8.61
N GLY A 82 -12.28 4.36 9.03
CA GLY A 82 -12.90 3.64 10.15
C GLY A 82 -12.37 3.92 11.56
N PRO A 83 -11.15 4.45 11.79
CA PRO A 83 -10.64 4.75 13.12
C PRO A 83 -11.47 5.76 13.88
N LEU A 84 -11.42 5.66 15.23
CA LEU A 84 -12.06 6.59 16.19
C LEU A 84 -11.23 7.86 16.41
N ALA A 85 -9.93 7.82 16.04
CA ALA A 85 -9.01 8.93 16.22
C ALA A 85 -8.06 9.09 15.02
N GLY A 86 -7.58 10.33 14.85
CA GLY A 86 -6.67 10.73 13.79
C GLY A 86 -7.38 11.07 12.47
N PRO A 87 -6.63 11.65 11.51
CA PRO A 87 -7.17 12.13 10.23
C PRO A 87 -7.54 10.98 9.29
N VAL A 88 -8.34 11.31 8.27
CA VAL A 88 -8.35 10.57 7.01
C VAL A 88 -7.24 11.13 6.13
N VAL A 89 -6.46 10.25 5.53
CA VAL A 89 -5.32 10.59 4.66
C VAL A 89 -5.54 9.96 3.29
N ALA A 90 -5.43 10.76 2.24
CA ALA A 90 -5.42 10.30 0.86
C ALA A 90 -4.07 10.60 0.20
N ALA A 91 -3.70 9.79 -0.78
CA ALA A 91 -2.57 10.06 -1.65
C ALA A 91 -2.99 9.99 -3.11
N ALA A 92 -2.34 10.80 -3.93
CA ALA A 92 -2.36 10.74 -5.38
C ALA A 92 -0.93 10.49 -5.87
N VAL A 93 -0.73 9.51 -6.76
CA VAL A 93 0.59 9.11 -7.25
C VAL A 93 0.58 8.99 -8.75
N ILE A 94 1.51 9.68 -9.43
CA ILE A 94 1.79 9.54 -10.86
C ILE A 94 3.10 8.76 -11.00
N LEU A 95 3.02 7.57 -11.58
CA LEU A 95 4.18 6.70 -11.81
C LEU A 95 4.73 6.88 -13.24
N PRO A 96 6.05 6.63 -13.46
CA PRO A 96 6.59 6.45 -14.81
C PRO A 96 5.89 5.29 -15.55
N GLN A 97 5.80 5.39 -16.87
CA GLN A 97 5.16 4.34 -17.69
C GLN A 97 5.87 2.99 -17.60
N ASP A 98 7.18 2.99 -17.38
CA ASP A 98 8.04 1.82 -17.24
C ASP A 98 8.28 1.41 -15.78
N PHE A 99 7.57 2.03 -14.82
CA PHE A 99 7.68 1.68 -13.40
C PHE A 99 7.42 0.19 -13.17
N TYR A 100 8.35 -0.44 -12.44
CA TYR A 100 8.26 -1.85 -12.08
C TYR A 100 8.64 -2.08 -10.62
N LEU A 101 7.71 -2.61 -9.85
CA LEU A 101 7.94 -2.98 -8.45
C LEU A 101 7.35 -4.36 -8.19
N ALA A 102 8.21 -5.39 -8.20
CA ALA A 102 7.78 -6.78 -8.02
C ALA A 102 7.13 -7.01 -6.65
N GLY A 103 5.95 -7.65 -6.65
CA GLY A 103 5.22 -7.96 -5.43
C GLY A 103 4.42 -6.79 -4.85
N LEU A 104 4.34 -5.65 -5.56
CA LEU A 104 3.41 -4.57 -5.20
C LEU A 104 1.99 -5.12 -5.18
N ASN A 105 1.25 -4.81 -4.14
CA ASN A 105 -0.13 -5.26 -3.91
C ASN A 105 -0.80 -4.35 -2.89
N ASP A 106 -2.09 -4.58 -2.63
CA ASP A 106 -2.86 -3.99 -1.53
C ASP A 106 -2.00 -3.87 -0.25
N SER A 107 -1.88 -2.65 0.26
CA SER A 107 -1.02 -2.30 1.41
C SER A 107 -1.31 -3.13 2.67
N LYS A 108 -2.55 -3.64 2.82
CA LYS A 108 -2.99 -4.46 3.95
C LYS A 108 -2.46 -5.90 3.90
N LYS A 109 -2.05 -6.37 2.70
CA LYS A 109 -1.47 -7.70 2.49
C LYS A 109 0.05 -7.72 2.71
N LEU A 110 0.68 -6.56 2.78
CA LEU A 110 2.12 -6.42 2.97
C LEU A 110 2.48 -6.33 4.47
N SER A 111 3.62 -6.88 4.85
CA SER A 111 4.20 -6.60 6.17
C SER A 111 4.59 -5.12 6.28
N GLU A 112 4.68 -4.60 7.51
CA GLU A 112 5.09 -3.21 7.74
C GLU A 112 6.48 -2.91 7.14
N SER A 113 7.45 -3.83 7.32
CA SER A 113 8.79 -3.69 6.73
C SER A 113 8.73 -3.58 5.20
N LYS A 114 7.90 -4.42 4.54
CA LYS A 114 7.78 -4.41 3.08
C LYS A 114 7.04 -3.17 2.58
N ARG A 115 6.04 -2.68 3.32
CA ARG A 115 5.37 -1.40 3.01
C ARG A 115 6.34 -0.23 3.09
N ASN A 116 7.19 -0.18 4.11
CA ASN A 116 8.19 0.88 4.24
C ASN A 116 9.23 0.83 3.11
N GLU A 117 9.71 -0.37 2.73
CA GLU A 117 10.60 -0.55 1.57
C GLU A 117 9.94 -0.02 0.29
N TYR A 118 8.69 -0.39 0.03
CA TYR A 118 7.96 0.06 -1.16
C TYR A 118 7.62 1.55 -1.12
N PHE A 119 7.32 2.09 0.04
CA PHE A 119 7.14 3.52 0.24
C PHE A 119 8.36 4.32 -0.20
N ASP A 120 9.56 3.87 0.18
CA ASP A 120 10.80 4.54 -0.18
C ASP A 120 11.06 4.45 -1.69
N VAL A 121 10.86 3.27 -2.32
CA VAL A 121 10.98 3.11 -3.78
C VAL A 121 9.97 3.98 -4.53
N ILE A 122 8.69 3.99 -4.12
CA ILE A 122 7.67 4.82 -4.77
C ILE A 122 8.03 6.30 -4.65
N ARG A 123 8.53 6.76 -3.49
CA ARG A 123 8.96 8.14 -3.29
C ARG A 123 10.13 8.56 -4.16
N GLU A 124 11.04 7.64 -4.43
CA GLU A 124 12.22 7.88 -5.26
C GLU A 124 11.87 7.88 -6.76
N GLU A 125 10.99 6.98 -7.20
CA GLU A 125 10.75 6.74 -8.62
C GLU A 125 9.50 7.43 -9.18
N ALA A 126 8.51 7.81 -8.35
CA ALA A 126 7.29 8.45 -8.82
C ALA A 126 7.58 9.84 -9.45
N HIS A 127 6.90 10.15 -10.54
CA HIS A 127 6.95 11.49 -11.14
C HIS A 127 6.38 12.56 -10.21
N SER A 128 5.32 12.23 -9.46
CA SER A 128 4.70 13.15 -8.52
C SER A 128 3.91 12.40 -7.46
N ILE A 129 3.92 12.93 -6.24
CA ILE A 129 3.15 12.44 -5.11
C ILE A 129 2.47 13.62 -4.41
N GLY A 130 1.15 13.59 -4.34
CA GLY A 130 0.38 14.52 -3.56
C GLY A 130 -0.28 13.82 -2.37
N ILE A 131 -0.31 14.46 -1.22
CA ILE A 131 -0.95 13.96 0.00
C ILE A 131 -2.01 14.97 0.43
N GLY A 132 -3.20 14.48 0.75
CA GLY A 132 -4.29 15.25 1.33
C GLY A 132 -4.71 14.67 2.67
N MET A 133 -5.02 15.54 3.61
CA MET A 133 -5.33 15.15 4.98
C MET A 133 -6.49 15.99 5.50
N ILE A 134 -7.44 15.34 6.17
CA ILE A 134 -8.57 16.03 6.84
C ILE A 134 -8.60 15.56 8.28
N GLU A 135 -8.54 16.50 9.21
CA GLU A 135 -8.46 16.27 10.65
C GLU A 135 -9.81 15.89 11.27
N ALA A 136 -9.77 15.43 12.51
CA ALA A 136 -10.93 14.86 13.20
C ALA A 136 -12.10 15.86 13.35
N ASP A 137 -11.82 17.11 13.67
CA ASP A 137 -12.82 18.18 13.84
C ASP A 137 -13.57 18.49 12.54
N GLU A 138 -12.86 18.49 11.42
CA GLU A 138 -13.49 18.66 10.11
C GLU A 138 -14.27 17.39 9.68
N ILE A 139 -13.76 16.18 9.98
CA ILE A 139 -14.51 14.93 9.77
C ILE A 139 -15.85 14.97 10.52
N ASP A 140 -15.85 15.45 11.77
CA ASP A 140 -17.05 15.58 12.58
C ASP A 140 -18.05 16.61 11.99
N SER A 141 -17.53 17.64 11.35
CA SER A 141 -18.33 18.71 10.74
C SER A 141 -19.01 18.30 9.43
N ILE A 142 -18.29 17.58 8.54
CA ILE A 142 -18.76 17.30 7.17
C ILE A 142 -19.07 15.82 6.90
N ASN A 143 -18.88 14.93 7.86
CA ASN A 143 -18.86 13.47 7.82
C ASN A 143 -17.68 12.85 7.07
N ILE A 144 -17.44 11.54 7.34
CA ILE A 144 -16.28 10.83 6.81
C ILE A 144 -16.30 10.66 5.28
N TYR A 145 -17.48 10.57 4.66
CA TYR A 145 -17.58 10.41 3.21
C TYR A 145 -17.10 11.66 2.48
N GLU A 146 -17.61 12.83 2.88
CA GLU A 146 -17.21 14.13 2.31
C GLU A 146 -15.75 14.48 2.68
N ALA A 147 -15.32 14.17 3.92
CA ALA A 147 -13.93 14.33 4.34
C ALA A 147 -12.97 13.49 3.48
N THR A 148 -13.34 12.25 3.14
CA THR A 148 -12.55 11.41 2.25
C THR A 148 -12.40 12.03 0.86
N LYS A 149 -13.50 12.48 0.26
CA LYS A 149 -13.47 13.17 -1.05
C LYS A 149 -12.60 14.43 -1.02
N LYS A 150 -12.72 15.21 0.06
CA LYS A 150 -11.92 16.42 0.24
C LYS A 150 -10.44 16.09 0.40
N ALA A 151 -10.08 15.04 1.15
CA ALA A 151 -8.71 14.56 1.26
C ALA A 151 -8.14 14.14 -0.11
N MET A 152 -8.92 13.39 -0.92
CA MET A 152 -8.52 13.02 -2.28
C MET A 152 -8.32 14.23 -3.19
N LEU A 153 -9.21 15.23 -3.13
CA LEU A 153 -9.07 16.47 -3.91
C LEU A 153 -7.81 17.26 -3.48
N HIS A 154 -7.53 17.33 -2.18
CA HIS A 154 -6.28 17.93 -1.69
C HIS A 154 -5.05 17.15 -2.16
N ALA A 155 -5.11 15.82 -2.17
CA ALA A 155 -4.02 14.99 -2.70
C ALA A 155 -3.75 15.31 -4.18
N ILE A 156 -4.79 15.40 -5.02
CA ILE A 156 -4.66 15.78 -6.43
C ILE A 156 -4.10 17.20 -6.58
N ALA A 157 -4.58 18.16 -5.79
CA ALA A 157 -4.13 19.54 -5.84
C ALA A 157 -2.66 19.73 -5.40
N ASN A 158 -2.14 18.80 -4.59
CA ASN A 158 -0.76 18.80 -4.10
C ASN A 158 0.21 18.01 -5.00
N LEU A 159 -0.24 17.54 -6.17
CA LEU A 159 0.66 16.99 -7.18
C LEU A 159 1.48 18.12 -7.82
N ASP A 160 2.77 17.85 -8.09
CA ASP A 160 3.66 18.79 -8.80
C ASP A 160 3.31 18.90 -10.30
N TYR A 161 2.71 17.84 -10.87
CA TYR A 161 2.23 17.78 -12.25
C TYR A 161 0.74 17.58 -12.30
N GLN A 162 0.06 18.29 -13.21
CA GLN A 162 -1.37 18.08 -13.43
C GLN A 162 -1.61 16.74 -14.12
N PRO A 163 -2.44 15.85 -13.53
CA PRO A 163 -2.78 14.59 -14.17
C PRO A 163 -3.65 14.82 -15.40
N ASP A 164 -3.54 13.95 -16.39
CA ASP A 164 -4.44 13.92 -17.54
C ASP A 164 -5.55 12.86 -17.41
N TYR A 165 -5.40 11.92 -16.46
CA TYR A 165 -6.43 10.95 -16.11
C TYR A 165 -6.31 10.52 -14.63
N LEU A 166 -7.46 10.21 -13.99
CA LEU A 166 -7.51 9.74 -12.61
C LEU A 166 -8.05 8.31 -12.52
N LEU A 167 -7.32 7.43 -11.82
CA LEU A 167 -7.78 6.12 -11.36
C LEU A 167 -8.02 6.20 -9.86
N ILE A 168 -9.26 5.98 -9.40
CA ILE A 168 -9.66 6.25 -8.01
C ILE A 168 -10.21 4.97 -7.38
N ASP A 169 -9.75 4.62 -6.15
CA ASP A 169 -10.33 3.48 -5.44
C ASP A 169 -11.76 3.80 -5.00
N ALA A 170 -12.73 3.04 -5.54
CA ALA A 170 -14.14 2.95 -5.16
C ALA A 170 -14.90 4.29 -4.97
N MET A 171 -14.34 5.44 -5.43
CA MET A 171 -14.96 6.75 -5.31
C MET A 171 -15.04 7.50 -6.64
N LYS A 172 -15.98 8.48 -6.72
CA LYS A 172 -16.08 9.45 -7.81
C LYS A 172 -15.97 10.86 -7.24
N LEU A 173 -15.10 11.67 -7.83
CA LEU A 173 -14.83 13.04 -7.40
C LEU A 173 -15.46 14.07 -8.36
N GLN A 174 -15.78 15.23 -7.83
CA GLN A 174 -16.15 16.39 -8.66
C GLN A 174 -14.87 17.12 -9.06
N THR A 175 -14.38 16.84 -10.27
CA THR A 175 -13.12 17.34 -10.81
C THR A 175 -13.24 17.48 -12.33
N PRO A 176 -12.50 18.39 -12.99
CA PRO A 176 -12.49 18.52 -14.44
C PRO A 176 -11.75 17.36 -15.17
N TYR A 177 -10.97 16.57 -14.45
CA TYR A 177 -10.18 15.48 -15.02
C TYR A 177 -11.07 14.29 -15.40
N PRO A 178 -10.83 13.63 -16.55
CA PRO A 178 -11.43 12.33 -16.84
C PRO A 178 -11.00 11.33 -15.76
N GLN A 179 -11.93 10.44 -15.36
CA GLN A 179 -11.69 9.56 -14.24
C GLN A 179 -12.39 8.22 -14.38
N GLU A 180 -11.79 7.17 -13.81
CA GLU A 180 -12.41 5.86 -13.63
C GLU A 180 -12.36 5.48 -12.15
N SER A 181 -13.52 5.04 -11.61
CA SER A 181 -13.63 4.50 -10.25
C SER A 181 -13.49 2.99 -10.31
N ILE A 182 -12.49 2.44 -9.62
CA ILE A 182 -12.16 1.01 -9.64
C ILE A 182 -12.40 0.41 -8.27
N ILE A 183 -13.37 -0.50 -8.16
CA ILE A 183 -13.62 -1.23 -6.91
C ILE A 183 -12.43 -2.15 -6.61
N LYS A 184 -11.87 -2.05 -5.41
CA LYS A 184 -10.62 -2.70 -4.98
C LYS A 184 -9.46 -2.34 -5.93
N GLY A 185 -9.35 -1.06 -6.24
CA GLY A 185 -8.36 -0.53 -7.14
C GLY A 185 -6.93 -0.79 -6.67
N ASP A 186 -6.70 -0.79 -5.36
CA ASP A 186 -5.44 -1.12 -4.69
C ASP A 186 -4.87 -2.51 -5.05
N SER A 187 -5.72 -3.42 -5.54
CA SER A 187 -5.33 -4.75 -6.03
C SER A 187 -5.45 -4.93 -7.55
N ARG A 188 -5.77 -3.85 -8.29
CA ARG A 188 -6.10 -3.92 -9.74
C ARG A 188 -5.40 -2.86 -10.58
N SER A 189 -4.91 -1.78 -9.99
CA SER A 189 -4.19 -0.67 -10.63
C SER A 189 -2.90 -0.41 -9.88
N ILE A 190 -1.79 -0.33 -10.60
CA ILE A 190 -0.47 -0.10 -9.99
C ILE A 190 -0.38 1.29 -9.37
N SER A 191 -0.99 2.29 -10.00
CA SER A 191 -1.00 3.67 -9.51
C SER A 191 -1.82 3.80 -8.23
N ILE A 192 -2.99 3.11 -8.15
CA ILE A 192 -3.80 3.08 -6.92
C ILE A 192 -3.08 2.30 -5.82
N ALA A 193 -2.43 1.15 -6.14
CA ALA A 193 -1.64 0.39 -5.17
C ALA A 193 -0.49 1.22 -4.59
N ALA A 194 0.19 2.02 -5.41
CA ALA A 194 1.21 2.94 -4.94
C ALA A 194 0.62 4.03 -4.02
N ALA A 195 -0.52 4.62 -4.39
CA ALA A 195 -1.22 5.61 -3.55
C ALA A 195 -1.64 5.02 -2.21
N SER A 196 -2.15 3.77 -2.19
CA SER A 196 -2.49 3.02 -0.98
C SER A 196 -1.30 2.93 -0.01
N ILE A 197 -0.11 2.58 -0.51
CA ILE A 197 1.11 2.49 0.30
C ILE A 197 1.52 3.86 0.83
N ILE A 198 1.52 4.90 -0.01
CA ILE A 198 1.89 6.26 0.39
C ILE A 198 0.93 6.76 1.48
N ALA A 199 -0.37 6.65 1.28
CA ALA A 199 -1.37 7.07 2.26
C ALA A 199 -1.21 6.29 3.58
N LYS A 200 -1.07 4.96 3.51
CA LYS A 200 -0.96 4.08 4.68
C LYS A 200 0.27 4.36 5.51
N VAL A 201 1.46 4.41 4.89
CA VAL A 201 2.70 4.66 5.63
C VAL A 201 2.72 6.08 6.21
N THR A 202 2.23 7.07 5.48
CA THR A 202 2.11 8.45 5.96
C THR A 202 1.23 8.52 7.21
N ARG A 203 0.05 7.91 7.17
CA ARG A 203 -0.86 7.89 8.32
C ARG A 203 -0.31 7.10 9.50
N ASP A 204 0.31 5.95 9.27
CA ASP A 204 0.88 5.12 10.34
C ASP A 204 2.02 5.87 11.06
N LYS A 205 2.87 6.61 10.35
CA LYS A 205 3.90 7.48 10.96
C LYS A 205 3.25 8.56 11.84
N LEU A 206 2.23 9.25 11.33
CA LEU A 206 1.51 10.27 12.09
C LEU A 206 0.86 9.69 13.37
N MET A 207 0.26 8.49 13.28
CA MET A 207 -0.36 7.87 14.46
C MET A 207 0.68 7.44 15.50
N LYS A 208 1.92 7.10 15.11
CA LYS A 208 3.04 6.89 16.04
C LYS A 208 3.44 8.19 16.75
N ASP A 209 3.47 9.31 16.03
CA ASP A 209 3.73 10.63 16.64
C ASP A 209 2.60 11.00 17.63
N TYR A 210 1.36 10.71 17.28
CA TYR A 210 0.23 10.88 18.20
C TYR A 210 0.27 9.95 19.42
N ALA A 211 0.84 8.75 19.32
CA ALA A 211 1.05 7.88 20.46
C ALA A 211 2.00 8.49 21.50
N VAL A 212 3.03 9.20 21.03
CA VAL A 212 3.95 9.95 21.91
C VAL A 212 3.24 11.15 22.56
N LYS A 213 2.43 11.89 21.78
CA LYS A 213 1.72 13.08 22.26
C LYS A 213 0.55 12.75 23.19
N TYR A 214 -0.13 11.64 22.96
CA TYR A 214 -1.30 11.18 23.70
C TYR A 214 -1.10 9.73 24.17
N PRO A 215 -0.27 9.48 25.21
CA PRO A 215 0.06 8.12 25.63
C PRO A 215 -1.11 7.42 26.32
N GLY A 216 -1.16 6.09 26.14
CA GLY A 216 -2.11 5.21 26.81
C GLY A 216 -3.40 4.92 26.02
N TYR A 217 -3.42 5.21 24.72
CA TYR A 217 -4.48 4.81 23.80
C TYR A 217 -4.00 3.72 22.82
N GLY A 218 -2.71 3.35 22.83
CA GLY A 218 -2.11 2.34 21.95
C GLY A 218 -2.06 2.73 20.47
N PHE A 219 -2.03 4.04 20.14
CA PHE A 219 -2.10 4.54 18.75
C PHE A 219 -0.98 4.02 17.85
N GLU A 220 0.19 3.71 18.42
CA GLU A 220 1.33 3.13 17.71
C GLU A 220 1.06 1.74 17.15
N GLN A 221 0.12 1.00 17.75
CA GLN A 221 -0.26 -0.35 17.32
C GLN A 221 -1.61 -0.35 16.61
N ASN A 222 -2.62 0.31 17.19
CA ASN A 222 -3.98 0.28 16.68
C ASN A 222 -4.29 1.35 15.63
N ALA A 223 -3.39 2.30 15.40
CA ALA A 223 -3.56 3.40 14.44
C ALA A 223 -4.90 4.15 14.59
N GLY A 224 -5.42 4.23 15.82
CA GLY A 224 -6.69 4.89 16.16
C GLY A 224 -7.95 4.04 15.99
N TYR A 225 -7.83 2.76 15.60
CA TYR A 225 -8.98 1.85 15.56
C TYR A 225 -9.43 1.50 16.99
N GLY A 226 -10.73 1.24 17.15
CA GLY A 226 -11.37 0.95 18.43
C GLY A 226 -11.03 -0.43 19.00
N THR A 227 -9.75 -0.71 19.22
CA THR A 227 -9.29 -1.90 19.94
C THR A 227 -9.63 -1.77 21.42
N ARG A 228 -9.56 -2.88 22.15
CA ARG A 228 -9.80 -2.89 23.60
C ARG A 228 -8.90 -1.86 24.32
N GLU A 229 -7.62 -1.84 24.00
CA GLU A 229 -6.66 -0.89 24.57
C GLU A 229 -7.06 0.57 24.32
N HIS A 230 -7.50 0.90 23.08
CA HIS A 230 -7.98 2.24 22.76
C HIS A 230 -9.24 2.61 23.56
N LEU A 231 -10.19 1.69 23.69
CA LEU A 231 -11.44 1.91 24.45
C LEU A 231 -11.17 2.03 25.96
N ASP A 232 -10.25 1.23 26.50
CA ASP A 232 -9.80 1.33 27.89
C ASP A 232 -9.16 2.71 28.13
N GLY A 233 -8.23 3.13 27.24
CA GLY A 233 -7.63 4.47 27.29
C GLY A 233 -8.64 5.60 27.18
N LEU A 234 -9.64 5.45 26.33
CA LEU A 234 -10.74 6.44 26.19
C LEU A 234 -11.58 6.53 27.47
N SER A 235 -11.85 5.39 28.14
CA SER A 235 -12.59 5.34 29.40
C SER A 235 -11.82 5.96 30.56
N GLU A 236 -10.49 5.75 30.62
CA GLU A 236 -9.65 6.21 31.71
C GLU A 236 -9.21 7.68 31.58
N LYS A 237 -8.89 8.11 30.37
CA LYS A 237 -8.24 9.40 30.06
C LYS A 237 -9.15 10.40 29.34
N GLY A 238 -10.33 9.93 28.88
CA GLY A 238 -11.27 10.74 28.11
C GLY A 238 -10.85 10.94 26.65
N VAL A 239 -11.49 11.91 25.98
CA VAL A 239 -11.24 12.24 24.58
C VAL A 239 -10.08 13.22 24.43
N THR A 240 -9.28 13.05 23.38
CA THR A 240 -8.24 14.00 22.97
C THR A 240 -8.71 14.80 21.74
N PRO A 241 -8.01 15.89 21.35
CA PRO A 241 -8.37 16.67 20.17
C PRO A 241 -8.40 15.89 18.84
N ILE A 242 -7.71 14.76 18.77
CA ILE A 242 -7.69 13.93 17.55
C ILE A 242 -8.80 12.88 17.51
N HIS A 243 -9.63 12.74 18.56
CA HIS A 243 -10.77 11.83 18.53
C HIS A 243 -11.93 12.41 17.72
N ARG A 244 -12.60 11.55 16.98
CA ARG A 244 -13.77 11.89 16.16
C ARG A 244 -15.03 11.80 17.00
N ARG A 245 -15.52 12.93 17.46
CA ARG A 245 -16.64 13.04 18.40
C ARG A 245 -17.98 12.57 17.79
N SER A 246 -18.11 12.57 16.47
CA SER A 246 -19.28 12.05 15.76
C SER A 246 -19.29 10.51 15.66
N PHE A 247 -18.16 9.82 15.97
CA PHE A 247 -18.04 8.36 15.85
C PHE A 247 -18.43 7.66 17.15
N ALA A 248 -19.26 6.60 17.07
CA ALA A 248 -19.48 5.72 18.21
C ALA A 248 -18.22 4.83 18.44
N PRO A 249 -17.77 4.60 19.69
CA PRO A 249 -18.40 5.06 20.96
C PRO A 249 -17.91 6.42 21.46
N VAL A 250 -17.04 7.17 20.74
CA VAL A 250 -16.47 8.44 21.19
C VAL A 250 -17.56 9.45 21.55
N LYS A 251 -18.60 9.57 20.71
CA LYS A 251 -19.75 10.45 20.93
C LYS A 251 -20.47 10.23 22.27
N ASP A 252 -20.36 9.02 22.83
CA ASP A 252 -21.04 8.64 24.06
C ASP A 252 -20.17 8.94 25.29
N CYS A 253 -18.88 9.29 25.10
CA CYS A 253 -17.94 9.63 26.19
C CYS A 253 -18.09 11.07 26.68
N ASP A 254 -18.56 11.99 25.86
CA ASP A 254 -18.80 13.41 26.23
C ASP A 254 -20.10 13.61 27.06
N LEU A 255 -20.87 12.55 27.28
CA LEU A 255 -22.15 12.57 28.03
C LEU A 255 -22.00 12.18 29.51
N LYS A 256 -20.78 11.94 29.98
CA LYS A 256 -20.45 11.66 31.40
C LYS A 256 -19.66 12.81 31.99
#